data_93342e1829a207fd953d29f916b7daa0
#
_entry.id   93342e1829a207fd953d29f916b7daa0
#
_cell.length_a   1.000
_cell.length_b   1.000
_cell.length_c   1.000
_cell.angle_alpha   90.00
_cell.angle_beta   90.00
_cell.angle_gamma   90.00
#
_symmetry.space_group_name_H-M   'P 1'
#
loop_
_entity.id
_entity.type
_entity.pdbx_description
1 polymer ?
#
loop_
_entity_poly.entity_id
_entity_poly.type
_entity_poly.pdbx_seq_one_letter_code
_entity_poly.pdbx_strand_id
1 'polypeptide(L)'
;MRWKTAALLTLAVLAAGCSSNDKKEPEPAELVKFDAEIQLEEQWSRSIGDGQGETYNLLAPVVYGNEIFAADVEGLVVAMDRTTGKVNWKNDLEVPISGAVGAGYGLVLVGTLRGEVLALDVSTGEERWRSQVSSEVLAAPAVNGDVVVVQTQDDRVIALEIDTGAQRWSYESSPAVLTLRGTGSPLLTNELAIAGLSSGKVVALDTRRGLPIWEQRVAIPQGRSELERVVDIDGGLLLSGGTLYVASF
;
A
#
# COMPACT_ATOMS: atom_id res chain seq x y z
N MET A 1 33.99 9.08 60.96
CA MET A 1 33.86 10.19 60.02
C MET A 1 34.04 9.76 58.52
N ARG A 2 34.77 8.68 58.24
CA ARG A 2 35.08 8.22 56.85
C ARG A 2 33.93 7.46 56.11
N TRP A 3 32.94 6.91 56.82
CA TRP A 3 31.82 6.19 56.23
C TRP A 3 30.70 7.10 55.72
N LYS A 4 30.51 8.27 56.30
CA LYS A 4 29.49 9.22 55.84
C LYS A 4 29.88 9.91 54.54
N THR A 5 31.16 10.09 54.27
CA THR A 5 31.69 10.66 53.02
C THR A 5 31.66 9.67 51.86
N ALA A 6 31.84 8.36 52.09
CA ALA A 6 31.73 7.34 51.09
C ALA A 6 30.27 7.17 50.60
N ALA A 7 29.29 7.22 51.52
CA ALA A 7 27.88 7.14 51.16
C ALA A 7 27.36 8.33 50.31
N LEU A 8 27.90 9.55 50.60
CA LEU A 8 27.55 10.74 49.79
C LEU A 8 28.14 10.68 48.36
N LEU A 9 29.36 10.14 48.22
CA LEU A 9 29.96 9.97 46.86
C LEU A 9 29.22 8.93 46.02
N THR A 10 28.73 7.84 46.62
CA THR A 10 27.97 6.81 45.89
C THR A 10 26.61 7.32 45.46
N LEU A 11 25.96 8.19 46.22
CA LEU A 11 24.68 8.78 45.86
C LEU A 11 24.81 9.81 44.73
N ALA A 12 25.95 10.54 44.68
CA ALA A 12 26.20 11.53 43.61
C ALA A 12 26.48 10.88 42.21
N VAL A 13 27.02 9.67 42.18
CA VAL A 13 27.30 8.93 40.94
C VAL A 13 26.03 8.32 40.35
N LEU A 14 25.04 8.00 41.20
CA LEU A 14 23.74 7.49 40.74
C LEU A 14 22.82 8.56 40.15
N ALA A 15 23.06 9.82 40.39
CA ALA A 15 22.28 10.95 39.88
C ALA A 15 22.79 11.46 38.49
N ALA A 16 23.95 11.00 38.00
CA ALA A 16 24.54 11.45 36.74
C ALA A 16 24.17 10.58 35.54
N GLY A 17 23.28 9.60 35.72
CA GLY A 17 22.99 8.55 34.73
C GLY A 17 21.81 8.80 33.75
N CYS A 18 21.18 9.96 33.80
CA CYS A 18 20.06 10.27 32.86
C CYS A 18 20.34 11.57 32.11
N SER A 19 21.36 11.58 31.27
CA SER A 19 21.42 12.51 30.16
C SER A 19 21.00 11.73 28.90
N SER A 20 19.70 11.59 28.69
CA SER A 20 19.17 11.25 27.40
C SER A 20 19.51 12.41 26.47
N ASN A 21 20.39 12.15 25.54
CA ASN A 21 20.63 13.04 24.42
C ASN A 21 19.40 12.90 23.48
N ASP A 22 18.25 13.37 23.98
CA ASP A 22 17.06 13.48 23.15
C ASP A 22 17.41 14.45 22.02
N LYS A 23 17.75 13.92 20.86
CA LYS A 23 17.62 14.67 19.62
C LYS A 23 16.14 15.03 19.57
N LYS A 24 15.82 16.28 19.92
CA LYS A 24 14.47 16.81 19.75
C LYS A 24 14.12 16.58 18.29
N GLU A 25 13.17 15.71 18.04
CA GLU A 25 12.57 15.65 16.72
C GLU A 25 12.10 17.05 16.36
N PRO A 26 12.26 17.47 15.10
CA PRO A 26 11.77 18.78 14.66
C PRO A 26 10.30 18.89 15.04
N GLU A 27 9.92 19.95 15.75
CA GLU A 27 8.51 20.19 16.03
C GLU A 27 7.75 20.33 14.71
N PRO A 28 6.52 19.79 14.61
CA PRO A 28 5.70 19.98 13.43
C PRO A 28 5.57 21.47 13.10
N ALA A 29 5.65 21.82 11.81
CA ALA A 29 5.47 23.18 11.37
C ALA A 29 4.10 23.71 11.81
N GLU A 30 4.05 24.93 12.34
CA GLU A 30 2.78 25.58 12.67
C GLU A 30 1.94 25.79 11.41
N LEU A 31 0.66 25.44 11.48
CA LEU A 31 -0.29 25.74 10.41
C LEU A 31 -0.55 27.24 10.37
N VAL A 32 -0.06 27.90 9.33
CA VAL A 32 -0.34 29.31 9.09
C VAL A 32 -1.71 29.47 8.43
N LYS A 33 -2.44 30.50 8.84
CA LYS A 33 -3.68 30.89 8.13
C LYS A 33 -3.30 31.49 6.79
N PHE A 34 -3.93 30.99 5.73
CA PHE A 34 -3.78 31.54 4.37
C PHE A 34 -5.18 31.68 3.75
N ASP A 35 -5.30 32.59 2.81
CA ASP A 35 -6.52 32.72 2.03
C ASP A 35 -6.55 31.59 0.99
N ALA A 36 -7.66 30.87 0.94
CA ALA A 36 -7.83 29.79 -0.01
C ALA A 36 -7.95 30.34 -1.44
N GLU A 37 -7.02 29.93 -2.31
CA GLU A 37 -7.05 30.31 -3.74
C GLU A 37 -8.13 29.54 -4.51
N ILE A 38 -8.51 28.37 -4.03
CA ILE A 38 -9.54 27.49 -4.61
C ILE A 38 -10.54 27.13 -3.51
N GLN A 39 -11.82 27.28 -3.80
CA GLN A 39 -12.90 26.82 -2.95
C GLN A 39 -13.42 25.49 -3.49
N LEU A 40 -13.41 24.46 -2.65
CA LEU A 40 -13.97 23.16 -2.96
C LEU A 40 -15.40 23.10 -2.41
N GLU A 41 -16.34 22.67 -3.25
CA GLU A 41 -17.73 22.45 -2.85
C GLU A 41 -18.00 20.94 -2.81
N GLU A 42 -18.53 20.45 -1.69
CA GLU A 42 -18.98 19.07 -1.57
C GLU A 42 -20.22 18.87 -2.45
N GLN A 43 -20.12 17.98 -3.43
CA GLN A 43 -21.23 17.64 -4.32
C GLN A 43 -22.13 16.56 -3.69
N TRP A 44 -21.52 15.59 -3.05
CA TRP A 44 -22.22 14.53 -2.32
C TRP A 44 -21.25 13.82 -1.37
N SER A 45 -21.81 13.11 -0.41
CA SER A 45 -21.08 12.31 0.58
C SER A 45 -21.81 10.99 0.83
N ARG A 46 -21.07 9.91 1.05
CA ARG A 46 -21.65 8.59 1.33
C ARG A 46 -20.74 7.75 2.23
N SER A 47 -21.33 7.11 3.22
CA SER A 47 -20.67 6.10 4.03
C SER A 47 -20.74 4.74 3.34
N ILE A 48 -19.63 3.97 3.42
CA ILE A 48 -19.51 2.63 2.88
C ILE A 48 -19.22 1.68 4.03
N GLY A 49 -20.20 0.82 4.36
CA GLY A 49 -20.08 -0.23 5.38
C GLY A 49 -19.38 0.22 6.66
N ASP A 50 -18.47 -0.61 7.15
CA ASP A 50 -17.70 -0.38 8.38
C ASP A 50 -16.35 0.33 8.11
N GLY A 51 -16.14 0.81 6.87
CA GLY A 51 -14.96 1.56 6.47
C GLY A 51 -13.68 0.74 6.54
N GLN A 52 -12.61 1.32 7.09
CA GLN A 52 -11.29 0.68 7.15
C GLN A 52 -11.09 -0.26 8.35
N GLY A 53 -12.05 -0.29 9.29
CA GLY A 53 -11.91 -1.03 10.53
C GLY A 53 -10.83 -0.46 11.47
N GLU A 54 -10.37 -1.28 12.41
CA GLU A 54 -9.36 -0.90 13.41
C GLU A 54 -7.91 -1.11 12.94
N THR A 55 -7.72 -1.71 11.76
CA THR A 55 -6.38 -1.99 11.20
C THR A 55 -5.97 -0.93 10.19
N TYR A 56 -4.65 -0.73 10.04
CA TYR A 56 -4.08 0.15 9.00
C TYR A 56 -4.24 -0.49 7.61
N ASN A 57 -5.47 -0.47 7.09
CA ASN A 57 -5.75 -0.88 5.73
C ASN A 57 -5.95 0.37 4.86
N LEU A 58 -5.23 0.48 3.76
CA LEU A 58 -5.38 1.60 2.82
C LEU A 58 -6.51 1.28 1.82
N LEU A 59 -7.76 1.25 2.29
CA LEU A 59 -8.95 0.98 1.46
C LEU A 59 -9.34 2.23 0.65
N ALA A 60 -8.45 2.68 -0.23
CA ALA A 60 -8.74 3.83 -1.08
C ALA A 60 -9.76 3.48 -2.17
N PRO A 61 -10.74 4.34 -2.44
CA PRO A 61 -11.62 4.18 -3.58
C PRO A 61 -10.90 4.45 -4.90
N VAL A 62 -11.42 3.88 -5.99
CA VAL A 62 -10.89 4.11 -7.35
C VAL A 62 -11.98 4.64 -8.27
N VAL A 63 -11.59 5.55 -9.16
CA VAL A 63 -12.45 6.07 -10.24
C VAL A 63 -12.12 5.34 -11.53
N TYR A 64 -13.12 4.72 -12.15
CA TYR A 64 -12.99 4.12 -13.47
C TYR A 64 -14.23 4.43 -14.33
N GLY A 65 -14.02 5.11 -15.44
CA GLY A 65 -15.12 5.62 -16.26
C GLY A 65 -15.98 6.64 -15.52
N ASN A 66 -17.27 6.40 -15.45
CA ASN A 66 -18.24 7.23 -14.72
C ASN A 66 -18.61 6.67 -13.35
N GLU A 67 -17.82 5.76 -12.81
CA GLU A 67 -18.08 5.10 -11.55
C GLU A 67 -16.94 5.28 -10.56
N ILE A 68 -17.30 5.24 -9.29
CA ILE A 68 -16.40 5.12 -8.14
C ILE A 68 -16.64 3.76 -7.52
N PHE A 69 -15.56 3.01 -7.33
CA PHE A 69 -15.58 1.73 -6.61
C PHE A 69 -14.90 1.90 -5.27
N ALA A 70 -15.55 1.41 -4.24
CA ALA A 70 -15.03 1.43 -2.88
C ALA A 70 -15.35 0.11 -2.18
N ALA A 71 -14.54 -0.24 -1.20
CA ALA A 71 -14.73 -1.42 -0.38
C ALA A 71 -14.61 -1.08 1.10
N ASP A 72 -15.18 -1.92 1.95
CA ASP A 72 -14.94 -1.89 3.38
C ASP A 72 -14.12 -3.11 3.84
N VAL A 73 -13.72 -3.10 5.10
CA VAL A 73 -12.88 -4.14 5.69
C VAL A 73 -13.61 -5.47 5.84
N GLU A 74 -14.93 -5.48 5.96
CA GLU A 74 -15.73 -6.70 6.18
C GLU A 74 -16.03 -7.46 4.88
N GLY A 75 -15.85 -6.82 3.72
CA GLY A 75 -16.04 -7.49 2.43
C GLY A 75 -17.02 -6.83 1.48
N LEU A 76 -17.67 -5.75 1.91
CA LEU A 76 -18.61 -5.02 1.05
C LEU A 76 -17.83 -4.27 -0.04
N VAL A 77 -18.19 -4.50 -1.30
CA VAL A 77 -17.74 -3.72 -2.47
C VAL A 77 -18.93 -3.00 -3.08
N VAL A 78 -18.74 -1.73 -3.40
CA VAL A 78 -19.82 -0.86 -3.91
C VAL A 78 -19.36 -0.12 -5.16
N ALA A 79 -20.21 -0.10 -6.20
CA ALA A 79 -20.08 0.80 -7.34
C ALA A 79 -21.09 1.93 -7.24
N MET A 80 -20.62 3.15 -7.48
CA MET A 80 -21.43 4.36 -7.39
C MET A 80 -21.22 5.25 -8.61
N ASP A 81 -22.28 5.88 -9.07
CA ASP A 81 -22.16 6.95 -10.07
C ASP A 81 -21.31 8.09 -9.50
N ARG A 82 -20.28 8.46 -10.24
CA ARG A 82 -19.29 9.46 -9.82
C ARG A 82 -19.87 10.85 -9.57
N THR A 83 -20.94 11.19 -10.30
CA THR A 83 -21.52 12.54 -10.27
C THR A 83 -22.54 12.69 -9.14
N THR A 84 -23.32 11.62 -8.88
CA THR A 84 -24.47 11.67 -7.98
C THR A 84 -24.29 10.89 -6.67
N GLY A 85 -23.28 10.05 -6.59
CA GLY A 85 -23.09 9.11 -5.48
C GLY A 85 -24.16 8.01 -5.41
N LYS A 86 -25.00 7.87 -6.45
CA LYS A 86 -26.02 6.81 -6.48
C LYS A 86 -25.35 5.45 -6.63
N VAL A 87 -25.73 4.52 -5.76
CA VAL A 87 -25.25 3.13 -5.84
C VAL A 87 -25.86 2.45 -7.05
N ASN A 88 -24.99 1.89 -7.92
CA ASN A 88 -25.37 1.09 -9.07
C ASN A 88 -25.50 -0.38 -8.69
N TRP A 89 -24.48 -0.91 -7.99
CA TRP A 89 -24.50 -2.24 -7.39
C TRP A 89 -23.69 -2.28 -6.09
N LYS A 90 -23.93 -3.31 -5.30
CA LYS A 90 -23.13 -3.69 -4.14
C LYS A 90 -23.06 -5.21 -4.06
N ASN A 91 -21.91 -5.72 -3.62
CA ASN A 91 -21.68 -7.14 -3.36
C ASN A 91 -20.93 -7.29 -2.04
N ASP A 92 -21.41 -8.18 -1.20
CA ASP A 92 -20.77 -8.58 0.04
C ASP A 92 -20.04 -9.92 -0.25
N LEU A 93 -18.72 -9.87 -0.22
CA LEU A 93 -17.86 -11.00 -0.58
C LEU A 93 -17.65 -11.98 0.58
N GLU A 94 -18.14 -11.63 1.78
CA GLU A 94 -18.01 -12.42 3.00
C GLU A 94 -16.54 -12.78 3.34
N VAL A 95 -15.59 -11.93 2.90
CA VAL A 95 -14.16 -12.08 3.17
C VAL A 95 -13.55 -10.73 3.54
N PRO A 96 -12.66 -10.66 4.56
CA PRO A 96 -12.01 -9.41 4.94
C PRO A 96 -11.14 -8.85 3.83
N ILE A 97 -11.46 -7.65 3.33
CA ILE A 97 -10.66 -6.94 2.32
C ILE A 97 -9.56 -6.15 3.03
N SER A 98 -8.35 -6.19 2.51
CA SER A 98 -7.19 -5.52 3.07
C SER A 98 -6.49 -4.55 2.13
N GLY A 99 -6.63 -4.74 0.83
CA GLY A 99 -6.05 -3.90 -0.21
C GLY A 99 -7.04 -2.86 -0.73
N ALA A 100 -6.54 -1.74 -1.23
CA ALA A 100 -7.34 -0.78 -1.96
C ALA A 100 -7.96 -1.40 -3.22
N VAL A 101 -9.04 -0.81 -3.71
CA VAL A 101 -9.74 -1.31 -4.89
C VAL A 101 -8.95 -0.96 -6.16
N GLY A 102 -8.70 -1.97 -7.01
CA GLY A 102 -8.25 -1.77 -8.38
C GLY A 102 -9.43 -1.83 -9.35
N ALA A 103 -9.41 -1.07 -10.46
CA ALA A 103 -10.42 -1.17 -11.49
C ALA A 103 -9.84 -0.92 -12.89
N GLY A 104 -10.32 -1.66 -13.86
CA GLY A 104 -9.93 -1.51 -15.26
C GLY A 104 -10.33 -2.71 -16.11
N TYR A 105 -10.42 -2.51 -17.40
CA TYR A 105 -10.65 -3.57 -18.39
C TYR A 105 -11.84 -4.50 -18.08
N GLY A 106 -12.92 -3.93 -17.53
CA GLY A 106 -14.13 -4.67 -17.19
C GLY A 106 -14.10 -5.39 -15.85
N LEU A 107 -13.07 -5.17 -15.03
CA LEU A 107 -12.88 -5.75 -13.71
C LEU A 107 -12.85 -4.72 -12.60
N VAL A 108 -13.34 -5.12 -11.43
CA VAL A 108 -13.05 -4.53 -10.11
C VAL A 108 -12.29 -5.58 -9.32
N LEU A 109 -11.17 -5.18 -8.74
CA LEU A 109 -10.19 -6.07 -8.12
C LEU A 109 -10.01 -5.72 -6.64
N VAL A 110 -10.00 -6.71 -5.79
CA VAL A 110 -9.71 -6.55 -4.35
C VAL A 110 -8.75 -7.63 -3.86
N GLY A 111 -7.96 -7.27 -2.86
CA GLY A 111 -7.05 -8.19 -2.17
C GLY A 111 -7.46 -8.42 -0.73
N THR A 112 -7.08 -9.55 -0.16
CA THR A 112 -7.43 -9.95 1.20
C THR A 112 -6.22 -10.23 2.08
N LEU A 113 -6.44 -10.21 3.40
CA LEU A 113 -5.44 -10.63 4.41
C LEU A 113 -5.07 -12.10 4.30
N ARG A 114 -5.89 -12.91 3.63
CA ARG A 114 -5.64 -14.35 3.44
C ARG A 114 -4.88 -14.65 2.17
N GLY A 115 -4.45 -13.61 1.45
CA GLY A 115 -3.76 -13.77 0.17
C GLY A 115 -4.70 -14.18 -0.97
N GLU A 116 -5.97 -13.81 -0.91
CA GLU A 116 -6.87 -14.00 -2.02
C GLU A 116 -6.92 -12.73 -2.87
N VAL A 117 -7.00 -12.88 -4.17
CA VAL A 117 -7.31 -11.83 -5.15
C VAL A 117 -8.64 -12.18 -5.79
N LEU A 118 -9.60 -11.27 -5.69
CA LEU A 118 -10.93 -11.45 -6.27
C LEU A 118 -11.11 -10.44 -7.41
N ALA A 119 -11.64 -10.93 -8.53
CA ALA A 119 -12.06 -10.10 -9.65
C ALA A 119 -13.57 -10.15 -9.80
N LEU A 120 -14.17 -8.99 -9.82
CA LEU A 120 -15.61 -8.80 -10.00
C LEU A 120 -15.86 -8.19 -11.38
N ASP A 121 -17.01 -8.49 -11.95
CA ASP A 121 -17.51 -7.79 -13.13
C ASP A 121 -17.78 -6.32 -12.79
N VAL A 122 -17.21 -5.40 -13.58
CA VAL A 122 -17.34 -3.96 -13.33
C VAL A 122 -18.78 -3.48 -13.37
N SER A 123 -19.64 -4.09 -14.18
CA SER A 123 -21.01 -3.66 -14.42
C SER A 123 -22.02 -4.25 -13.45
N THR A 124 -21.77 -5.46 -12.94
CA THR A 124 -22.72 -6.21 -12.11
C THR A 124 -22.23 -6.43 -10.68
N GLY A 125 -20.92 -6.37 -10.44
CA GLY A 125 -20.30 -6.71 -9.17
C GLY A 125 -20.23 -8.22 -8.90
N GLU A 126 -20.63 -9.08 -9.85
CA GLU A 126 -20.56 -10.54 -9.70
C GLU A 126 -19.09 -11.01 -9.73
N GLU A 127 -18.74 -11.97 -8.89
CA GLU A 127 -17.40 -12.57 -8.87
C GLU A 127 -17.16 -13.34 -10.18
N ARG A 128 -16.12 -12.97 -10.92
CA ARG A 128 -15.67 -13.68 -12.13
C ARG A 128 -14.69 -14.78 -11.82
N TRP A 129 -13.74 -14.49 -10.94
CA TRP A 129 -12.76 -15.46 -10.48
C TRP A 129 -12.15 -15.02 -9.13
N ARG A 130 -11.56 -16.00 -8.46
CA ARG A 130 -10.80 -15.84 -7.22
C ARG A 130 -9.51 -16.66 -7.32
N SER A 131 -8.41 -16.08 -6.85
CA SER A 131 -7.08 -16.71 -6.89
C SER A 131 -6.39 -16.62 -5.56
N GLN A 132 -5.67 -17.66 -5.18
CA GLN A 132 -4.82 -17.69 -4.01
C GLN A 132 -3.40 -17.27 -4.40
N VAL A 133 -2.81 -16.32 -3.67
CA VAL A 133 -1.42 -15.89 -3.80
C VAL A 133 -0.64 -16.19 -2.53
N SER A 134 0.66 -15.87 -2.50
CA SER A 134 1.60 -16.34 -1.47
C SER A 134 1.40 -15.71 -0.09
N SER A 135 0.94 -14.47 -0.01
CA SER A 135 0.76 -13.74 1.25
C SER A 135 -0.32 -12.67 1.11
N GLU A 136 -0.52 -11.86 2.13
CA GLU A 136 -1.52 -10.77 2.15
C GLU A 136 -1.33 -9.81 0.96
N VAL A 137 -2.45 -9.34 0.41
CA VAL A 137 -2.49 -8.29 -0.63
C VAL A 137 -2.99 -7.01 0.01
N LEU A 138 -2.09 -6.09 0.32
CA LEU A 138 -2.38 -4.87 1.08
C LEU A 138 -2.55 -3.63 0.19
N ALA A 139 -2.14 -3.71 -1.07
CA ALA A 139 -2.27 -2.64 -2.05
C ALA A 139 -3.27 -3.00 -3.14
N ALA A 140 -3.73 -1.98 -3.88
CA ALA A 140 -4.63 -2.20 -5.00
C ALA A 140 -3.97 -3.07 -6.09
N PRO A 141 -4.63 -4.14 -6.55
CA PRO A 141 -4.22 -4.83 -7.77
C PRO A 141 -4.26 -3.91 -8.99
N ALA A 142 -3.30 -4.04 -9.90
CA ALA A 142 -3.26 -3.31 -11.17
C ALA A 142 -3.63 -4.22 -12.34
N VAL A 143 -4.24 -3.66 -13.39
CA VAL A 143 -4.67 -4.41 -14.58
C VAL A 143 -4.39 -3.64 -15.88
N ASN A 144 -3.95 -4.31 -16.95
CA ASN A 144 -3.61 -3.69 -18.23
C ASN A 144 -4.28 -4.34 -19.46
N GLY A 145 -5.34 -5.10 -19.28
CA GLY A 145 -6.04 -5.79 -20.36
C GLY A 145 -5.43 -7.13 -20.81
N ASP A 146 -4.29 -7.53 -20.23
CA ASP A 146 -3.63 -8.83 -20.48
C ASP A 146 -3.43 -9.58 -19.16
N VAL A 147 -3.00 -8.88 -18.12
CA VAL A 147 -2.74 -9.43 -16.79
C VAL A 147 -3.30 -8.55 -15.69
N VAL A 148 -3.54 -9.17 -14.55
CA VAL A 148 -3.68 -8.52 -13.24
C VAL A 148 -2.38 -8.72 -12.49
N VAL A 149 -1.78 -7.65 -11.97
CA VAL A 149 -0.55 -7.71 -11.19
C VAL A 149 -0.82 -7.29 -9.76
N VAL A 150 -0.35 -8.08 -8.82
CA VAL A 150 -0.43 -7.82 -7.38
C VAL A 150 0.95 -7.87 -6.76
N GLN A 151 1.12 -7.12 -5.67
CA GLN A 151 2.27 -7.25 -4.78
C GLN A 151 1.79 -7.81 -3.45
N THR A 152 2.50 -8.80 -2.93
CA THR A 152 2.19 -9.48 -1.67
C THR A 152 3.15 -9.05 -0.57
N GLN A 153 2.74 -9.19 0.70
CA GLN A 153 3.52 -8.75 1.87
C GLN A 153 4.86 -9.49 2.01
N ASP A 154 5.02 -10.67 1.41
CA ASP A 154 6.27 -11.42 1.32
C ASP A 154 7.20 -10.94 0.18
N ASP A 155 6.98 -9.72 -0.31
CA ASP A 155 7.79 -9.01 -1.31
C ASP A 155 7.83 -9.70 -2.68
N ARG A 156 6.73 -10.38 -3.05
CA ARG A 156 6.54 -10.97 -4.38
C ARG A 156 5.69 -10.06 -5.26
N VAL A 157 6.00 -10.07 -6.55
CA VAL A 157 5.16 -9.47 -7.60
C VAL A 157 4.60 -10.62 -8.43
N ILE A 158 3.29 -10.73 -8.50
CA ILE A 158 2.59 -11.87 -9.11
C ILE A 158 1.68 -11.36 -10.21
N ALA A 159 1.76 -11.96 -11.39
CA ALA A 159 0.80 -11.73 -12.46
C ALA A 159 -0.19 -12.88 -12.57
N LEU A 160 -1.45 -12.53 -12.70
CA LEU A 160 -2.58 -13.43 -12.90
C LEU A 160 -3.18 -13.19 -14.29
N GLU A 161 -3.65 -14.24 -14.93
CA GLU A 161 -4.42 -14.16 -16.17
C GLU A 161 -5.70 -13.37 -15.95
N ILE A 162 -5.96 -12.38 -16.79
CA ILE A 162 -7.10 -11.46 -16.61
C ILE A 162 -8.45 -12.18 -16.60
N ASP A 163 -8.62 -13.23 -17.42
CA ASP A 163 -9.89 -13.92 -17.60
C ASP A 163 -10.15 -15.03 -16.57
N THR A 164 -9.09 -15.61 -15.98
CA THR A 164 -9.22 -16.81 -15.16
C THR A 164 -8.62 -16.70 -13.76
N GLY A 165 -7.81 -15.67 -13.51
CA GLY A 165 -7.04 -15.53 -12.28
C GLY A 165 -5.90 -16.54 -12.14
N ALA A 166 -5.64 -17.41 -13.14
CA ALA A 166 -4.52 -18.35 -13.07
C ALA A 166 -3.18 -17.60 -12.99
N GLN A 167 -2.26 -18.05 -12.14
CA GLN A 167 -0.96 -17.43 -12.04
C GLN A 167 -0.18 -17.62 -13.35
N ARG A 168 0.25 -16.51 -13.96
CA ARG A 168 1.09 -16.49 -15.16
C ARG A 168 2.57 -16.56 -14.79
N TRP A 169 3.00 -15.70 -13.89
CA TRP A 169 4.36 -15.66 -13.38
C TRP A 169 4.39 -15.09 -11.96
N SER A 170 5.51 -15.33 -11.29
CA SER A 170 5.85 -14.73 -9.99
C SER A 170 7.30 -14.31 -10.00
N TYR A 171 7.56 -13.06 -9.62
CA TYR A 171 8.89 -12.54 -9.33
C TYR A 171 9.06 -12.50 -7.82
N GLU A 172 10.15 -13.07 -7.33
CA GLU A 172 10.53 -13.08 -5.93
C GLU A 172 11.75 -12.20 -5.72
N SER A 173 11.62 -11.22 -4.84
CA SER A 173 12.76 -10.43 -4.39
C SER A 173 13.36 -11.04 -3.13
N SER A 174 14.52 -10.52 -2.70
CA SER A 174 15.06 -10.83 -1.37
C SER A 174 14.50 -9.79 -0.40
N PRO A 175 13.52 -10.13 0.44
CA PRO A 175 12.89 -9.18 1.33
C PRO A 175 13.91 -8.63 2.34
N ALA A 176 13.67 -7.44 2.85
CA ALA A 176 14.42 -6.88 3.96
C ALA A 176 14.18 -7.72 5.24
N VAL A 177 15.14 -7.67 6.18
CA VAL A 177 15.05 -8.40 7.46
C VAL A 177 13.87 -7.90 8.30
N LEU A 178 13.62 -6.60 8.25
CA LEU A 178 12.47 -5.95 8.86
C LEU A 178 11.82 -5.04 7.82
N THR A 179 10.51 -5.19 7.66
CA THR A 179 9.69 -4.37 6.76
C THR A 179 8.55 -3.74 7.56
N LEU A 180 8.04 -2.61 7.11
CA LEU A 180 6.76 -2.11 7.56
C LEU A 180 5.64 -2.98 6.98
N ARG A 181 4.49 -2.98 7.66
CA ARG A 181 3.31 -3.64 7.11
C ARG A 181 2.68 -2.75 6.07
N GLY A 182 2.90 -3.07 4.81
CA GLY A 182 2.37 -2.33 3.67
C GLY A 182 3.13 -2.71 2.39
N THR A 183 2.46 -2.57 1.27
CA THR A 183 3.05 -2.71 -0.06
C THR A 183 2.52 -1.59 -0.94
N GLY A 184 3.32 -1.14 -1.90
CA GLY A 184 2.87 -0.21 -2.93
C GLY A 184 1.98 -0.89 -3.97
N SER A 185 1.03 -0.17 -4.54
CA SER A 185 0.32 -0.66 -5.72
C SER A 185 1.30 -0.73 -6.91
N PRO A 186 1.37 -1.86 -7.62
CA PRO A 186 2.19 -1.94 -8.83
C PRO A 186 1.71 -0.92 -9.87
N LEU A 187 2.66 -0.29 -10.56
CA LEU A 187 2.34 0.54 -11.71
C LEU A 187 2.44 -0.32 -12.96
N LEU A 188 1.37 -0.38 -13.74
CA LEU A 188 1.28 -1.26 -14.88
C LEU A 188 1.13 -0.47 -16.18
N THR A 189 1.99 -0.77 -17.15
CA THR A 189 1.87 -0.35 -18.54
C THR A 189 1.55 -1.56 -19.43
N ASN A 190 1.50 -1.38 -20.74
CA ASN A 190 1.31 -2.52 -21.65
C ASN A 190 2.50 -3.51 -21.63
N GLU A 191 3.70 -3.03 -21.31
CA GLU A 191 4.94 -3.82 -21.42
C GLU A 191 5.63 -4.05 -20.06
N LEU A 192 5.43 -3.14 -19.12
CA LEU A 192 6.13 -3.16 -17.84
C LEU A 192 5.17 -3.23 -16.65
N ALA A 193 5.51 -4.09 -15.69
CA ALA A 193 5.01 -4.07 -14.34
C ALA A 193 6.12 -3.51 -13.43
N ILE A 194 5.87 -2.36 -12.80
CA ILE A 194 6.86 -1.67 -11.97
C ILE A 194 6.41 -1.75 -10.53
N ALA A 195 7.28 -2.21 -9.64
CA ALA A 195 7.00 -2.37 -8.22
C ALA A 195 8.10 -1.80 -7.34
N GLY A 196 7.72 -1.18 -6.23
CA GLY A 196 8.61 -0.81 -5.15
C GLY A 196 8.76 -1.98 -4.18
N LEU A 197 9.99 -2.24 -3.71
CA LEU A 197 10.32 -3.37 -2.87
C LEU A 197 10.72 -2.91 -1.47
N SER A 198 10.56 -3.79 -0.48
CA SER A 198 10.97 -3.56 0.91
C SER A 198 12.48 -3.31 1.07
N SER A 199 13.26 -3.75 0.10
CA SER A 199 14.72 -3.54 0.06
C SER A 199 15.15 -2.12 -0.36
N GLY A 200 14.23 -1.19 -0.59
CA GLY A 200 14.50 0.16 -1.10
C GLY A 200 14.85 0.20 -2.59
N LYS A 201 14.46 -0.82 -3.33
CA LYS A 201 14.65 -0.91 -4.77
C LYS A 201 13.32 -0.80 -5.50
N VAL A 202 13.38 -0.35 -6.74
CA VAL A 202 12.29 -0.46 -7.71
C VAL A 202 12.72 -1.45 -8.78
N VAL A 203 11.82 -2.33 -9.16
CA VAL A 203 12.00 -3.27 -10.25
C VAL A 203 10.98 -3.01 -11.35
N ALA A 204 11.41 -3.09 -12.62
CA ALA A 204 10.51 -3.16 -13.75
C ALA A 204 10.62 -4.53 -14.41
N LEU A 205 9.50 -5.20 -14.50
CA LEU A 205 9.35 -6.56 -15.01
C LEU A 205 8.63 -6.53 -16.36
N ASP A 206 9.04 -7.40 -17.28
CA ASP A 206 8.26 -7.68 -18.48
C ASP A 206 6.89 -8.27 -18.11
N THR A 207 5.79 -7.68 -18.58
CA THR A 207 4.43 -8.07 -18.17
C THR A 207 4.05 -9.49 -18.61
N ARG A 208 4.68 -10.02 -19.65
CA ARG A 208 4.34 -11.35 -20.19
C ARG A 208 5.07 -12.47 -19.47
N ARG A 209 6.32 -12.22 -19.02
CA ARG A 209 7.22 -13.25 -18.50
C ARG A 209 7.62 -13.06 -17.05
N GLY A 210 7.43 -11.84 -16.48
CA GLY A 210 7.89 -11.51 -15.13
C GLY A 210 9.42 -11.40 -15.01
N LEU A 211 10.12 -11.28 -16.14
CA LEU A 211 11.59 -11.14 -16.13
C LEU A 211 11.98 -9.69 -15.87
N PRO A 212 12.97 -9.43 -15.00
CA PRO A 212 13.43 -8.07 -14.74
C PRO A 212 14.09 -7.47 -15.98
N ILE A 213 13.60 -6.30 -16.39
CA ILE A 213 14.17 -5.47 -17.44
C ILE A 213 15.21 -4.54 -16.85
N TRP A 214 14.89 -3.92 -15.71
CA TRP A 214 15.82 -3.13 -14.92
C TRP A 214 15.43 -3.14 -13.44
N GLU A 215 16.40 -2.86 -12.61
CA GLU A 215 16.28 -2.68 -11.17
C GLU A 215 17.07 -1.44 -10.77
N GLN A 216 16.50 -0.58 -9.96
CA GLN A 216 17.14 0.63 -9.49
C GLN A 216 16.99 0.75 -7.97
N ARG A 217 18.09 1.00 -7.29
CA ARG A 217 18.08 1.32 -5.86
C ARG A 217 17.70 2.78 -5.66
N VAL A 218 16.66 3.03 -4.88
CA VAL A 218 16.15 4.36 -4.51
C VAL A 218 16.69 4.76 -3.14
N ALA A 219 16.63 3.85 -2.16
CA ALA A 219 17.10 4.08 -0.81
C ALA A 219 18.12 3.02 -0.39
N ILE A 220 19.09 3.43 0.43
CA ILE A 220 20.14 2.55 0.97
C ILE A 220 19.89 2.40 2.46
N PRO A 221 19.69 1.18 2.99
CA PRO A 221 19.55 0.93 4.42
C PRO A 221 20.74 1.49 5.20
N GLN A 222 20.49 2.42 6.13
CA GLN A 222 21.52 3.04 6.97
C GLN A 222 21.09 3.00 8.43
N GLY A 223 22.02 2.75 9.33
CA GLY A 223 21.74 2.73 10.76
C GLY A 223 22.36 1.54 11.48
N ARG A 224 22.22 1.53 12.81
CA ARG A 224 22.80 0.51 13.69
C ARG A 224 21.79 -0.56 14.10
N SER A 225 20.50 -0.23 14.05
CA SER A 225 19.39 -1.15 14.33
C SER A 225 18.64 -1.50 13.06
N GLU A 226 17.92 -2.60 13.04
CA GLU A 226 17.09 -2.98 11.90
C GLU A 226 15.98 -1.96 11.65
N LEU A 227 15.45 -1.33 12.71
CA LEU A 227 14.42 -0.28 12.57
C LEU A 227 14.96 0.97 11.85
N GLU A 228 16.21 1.38 12.13
CA GLU A 228 16.85 2.50 11.42
C GLU A 228 17.18 2.18 9.95
N ARG A 229 17.15 0.91 9.58
CA ARG A 229 17.48 0.41 8.24
C ARG A 229 16.26 0.14 7.36
N VAL A 230 15.06 0.45 7.85
CA VAL A 230 13.84 0.36 7.06
C VAL A 230 13.90 1.38 5.91
N VAL A 231 13.65 0.93 4.70
CA VAL A 231 13.73 1.72 3.46
C VAL A 231 12.62 1.31 2.48
N ASP A 232 11.52 0.81 3.00
CA ASP A 232 10.43 0.27 2.21
C ASP A 232 9.91 1.28 1.18
N ILE A 233 9.58 0.80 0.00
CA ILE A 233 8.85 1.56 -1.02
C ILE A 233 7.43 1.03 -1.05
N ASP A 234 6.60 1.53 -0.14
CA ASP A 234 5.21 1.16 0.07
C ASP A 234 4.23 2.22 -0.46
N GLY A 235 4.74 3.37 -0.86
CA GLY A 235 3.95 4.43 -1.49
C GLY A 235 3.61 4.16 -2.95
N GLY A 236 2.59 4.85 -3.44
CA GLY A 236 2.20 4.78 -4.86
C GLY A 236 3.30 5.29 -5.79
N LEU A 237 3.59 4.54 -6.84
CA LEU A 237 4.48 4.96 -7.91
C LEU A 237 3.75 5.88 -8.89
N LEU A 238 4.39 6.96 -9.34
CA LEU A 238 3.84 7.88 -10.33
C LEU A 238 4.72 7.95 -11.58
N LEU A 239 4.15 7.62 -12.72
CA LEU A 239 4.78 7.80 -14.02
C LEU A 239 4.19 9.02 -14.73
N SER A 240 5.01 10.04 -14.99
CA SER A 240 4.59 11.24 -15.69
C SER A 240 5.69 11.75 -16.62
N GLY A 241 5.34 12.03 -17.88
CA GLY A 241 6.30 12.56 -18.87
C GLY A 241 7.55 11.68 -19.10
N GLY A 242 7.42 10.36 -18.94
CA GLY A 242 8.54 9.42 -19.05
C GLY A 242 9.43 9.35 -17.80
N THR A 243 9.11 10.09 -16.75
CA THR A 243 9.81 10.07 -15.46
C THR A 243 8.99 9.29 -14.44
N LEU A 244 9.64 8.34 -13.75
CA LEU A 244 9.08 7.62 -12.62
C LEU A 244 9.43 8.33 -11.32
N TYR A 245 8.41 8.72 -10.57
CA TYR A 245 8.54 9.32 -9.23
C TYR A 245 8.29 8.24 -8.17
N VAL A 246 9.20 8.17 -7.21
CA VAL A 246 9.21 7.16 -6.15
C VAL A 246 9.56 7.83 -4.84
N ALA A 247 8.88 7.46 -3.77
CA ALA A 247 9.24 7.81 -2.40
C ALA A 247 9.51 6.53 -1.60
N SER A 248 10.48 6.58 -0.69
CA SER A 248 10.77 5.53 0.30
C SER A 248 10.61 6.10 1.69
N PHE A 249 10.41 5.24 2.64
CA PHE A 249 10.41 5.56 4.08
C PHE A 249 11.77 6.08 4.55
#